data_eedc2ccf8738269b0e4cc2b78473d547
#
_entry.id   eedc2ccf8738269b0e4cc2b78473d547
#
_cell.length_a   1.000
_cell.length_b   1.000
_cell.length_c   1.000
_cell.angle_alpha   90.00
_cell.angle_beta   90.00
_cell.angle_gamma   90.00
#
_symmetry.space_group_name_H-M   'P 1'
#
loop_
_entity.id
_entity.type
_entity.pdbx_description
1 polymer ?
#
loop_
_entity_poly.entity_id
_entity_poly.type
_entity_poly.pdbx_seq_one_letter_code
_entity_poly.pdbx_strand_id
1 'polypeptide(L)'
;MPNAASPSSRSNADPAQTSNSAFLLRHAGGARIGLAGGNALIDRSIRKAQRLITDDARGSAWSHAFLIAEQRSDEHWWVLESDLDVRHKLVRLGAQENRIDKYFDEREWPNLAVLDFGLDAANQRRVLAAALDLLASASGYSLREVMGTLFALARPTLRARDNLLAQESALYCSAFVQHCYAAAGIELAAGVHAKNTTPHDIASSVQPHQAYYLIRQQAAVC
;
A
#
# COMPACT_ATOMS: atom_id res chain seq x y z
N MET A 1 -6.88 -17.89 26.81
CA MET A 1 -5.48 -17.47 26.76
C MET A 1 -5.29 -16.73 25.44
N PRO A 2 -4.94 -15.43 25.41
CA PRO A 2 -4.63 -14.78 24.15
C PRO A 2 -3.36 -15.42 23.60
N ASN A 3 -3.45 -15.86 22.34
CA ASN A 3 -2.35 -16.45 21.59
C ASN A 3 -1.25 -15.39 21.48
N ALA A 4 -0.06 -15.69 21.99
CA ALA A 4 1.09 -14.80 21.85
C ALA A 4 1.34 -14.58 20.37
N ALA A 5 1.19 -13.34 19.91
CA ALA A 5 1.44 -12.99 18.52
C ALA A 5 2.88 -13.39 18.15
N SER A 6 3.03 -14.18 17.12
CA SER A 6 4.34 -14.57 16.59
C SER A 6 5.10 -13.30 16.15
N PRO A 7 6.41 -13.20 16.42
CA PRO A 7 7.19 -12.04 16.00
C PRO A 7 7.14 -11.88 14.48
N SER A 8 7.25 -10.65 14.00
CA SER A 8 7.32 -10.37 12.57
C SER A 8 8.50 -11.09 11.92
N SER A 9 8.27 -11.74 10.79
CA SER A 9 9.30 -12.42 10.01
C SER A 9 9.48 -11.77 8.64
N ARG A 10 10.70 -11.81 8.09
CA ARG A 10 11.05 -11.24 6.78
C ARG A 10 11.69 -12.31 5.90
N SER A 11 11.28 -12.36 4.66
CA SER A 11 11.86 -13.23 3.64
C SER A 11 12.12 -12.40 2.36
N ASN A 12 13.33 -12.55 1.81
CA ASN A 12 13.73 -11.88 0.57
C ASN A 12 13.79 -12.90 -0.56
N ALA A 13 13.13 -12.63 -1.68
CA ALA A 13 13.30 -13.37 -2.91
C ALA A 13 14.55 -12.88 -3.66
N ASP A 14 15.21 -13.80 -4.36
CA ASP A 14 16.33 -13.43 -5.25
C ASP A 14 15.77 -12.68 -6.48
N PRO A 15 16.10 -11.39 -6.65
CA PRO A 15 15.58 -10.59 -7.75
C PRO A 15 16.11 -11.01 -9.13
N ALA A 16 17.22 -11.76 -9.19
CA ALA A 16 17.76 -12.28 -10.43
C ALA A 16 17.03 -13.54 -10.95
N GLN A 17 16.38 -14.27 -10.02
CA GLN A 17 15.73 -15.55 -10.32
C GLN A 17 14.20 -15.51 -10.21
N THR A 18 13.63 -14.42 -9.71
CA THR A 18 12.20 -14.34 -9.42
C THR A 18 11.57 -13.21 -10.21
N SER A 19 10.64 -13.53 -11.13
CA SER A 19 9.83 -12.52 -11.80
C SER A 19 8.78 -11.92 -10.84
N ASN A 20 8.27 -10.73 -11.17
CA ASN A 20 7.18 -10.10 -10.43
C ASN A 20 5.94 -10.99 -10.37
N SER A 21 5.60 -11.63 -11.51
CA SER A 21 4.45 -12.54 -11.58
C SER A 21 4.64 -13.76 -10.66
N ALA A 22 5.80 -14.42 -10.73
CA ALA A 22 6.09 -15.57 -9.88
C ALA A 22 6.06 -15.20 -8.38
N PHE A 23 6.60 -14.02 -8.03
CA PHE A 23 6.59 -13.51 -6.66
C PHE A 23 5.17 -13.25 -6.17
N LEU A 24 4.41 -12.44 -6.90
CA LEU A 24 3.06 -12.06 -6.48
C LEU A 24 2.12 -13.25 -6.42
N LEU A 25 2.13 -14.14 -7.42
CA LEU A 25 1.27 -15.33 -7.43
C LEU A 25 1.61 -16.32 -6.32
N ARG A 26 2.90 -16.44 -5.94
CA ARG A 26 3.32 -17.27 -4.80
C ARG A 26 2.80 -16.76 -3.47
N HIS A 27 2.74 -15.44 -3.30
CA HIS A 27 2.41 -14.80 -2.03
C HIS A 27 1.01 -14.16 -2.03
N ALA A 28 0.22 -14.31 -3.10
CA ALA A 28 -1.15 -13.84 -3.13
C ALA A 28 -2.00 -14.52 -2.06
N GLY A 29 -2.91 -13.76 -1.46
CA GLY A 29 -3.83 -14.26 -0.44
C GLY A 29 -4.82 -13.18 -0.03
N GLY A 30 -6.04 -13.57 0.33
CA GLY A 30 -7.11 -12.63 0.66
C GLY A 30 -6.74 -11.67 1.78
N ALA A 31 -7.03 -10.40 1.55
CA ALA A 31 -6.74 -9.28 2.45
C ALA A 31 -5.25 -9.08 2.81
N ARG A 32 -4.30 -9.70 2.10
CA ARG A 32 -2.88 -9.35 2.24
C ARG A 32 -2.62 -7.99 1.62
N ILE A 33 -1.61 -7.30 2.15
CA ILE A 33 -1.19 -5.99 1.61
C ILE A 33 -0.07 -6.20 0.61
N GLY A 34 -0.25 -5.65 -0.59
CA GLY A 34 0.83 -5.48 -1.55
C GLY A 34 1.43 -4.07 -1.42
N LEU A 35 2.76 -3.99 -1.52
CA LEU A 35 3.48 -2.74 -1.66
C LEU A 35 4.24 -2.77 -2.98
N ALA A 36 4.23 -1.64 -3.69
CA ALA A 36 4.97 -1.49 -4.92
C ALA A 36 5.82 -0.22 -4.90
N GLY A 37 7.03 -0.32 -5.45
CA GLY A 37 7.91 0.81 -5.66
C GLY A 37 8.05 1.03 -7.16
N GLY A 38 7.32 2.01 -7.70
CA GLY A 38 7.28 2.30 -9.12
C GLY A 38 8.41 3.21 -9.61
N ASN A 39 8.57 3.24 -10.94
CA ASN A 39 9.55 4.05 -11.65
C ASN A 39 8.97 5.30 -12.35
N ALA A 40 7.64 5.48 -12.38
CA ALA A 40 7.05 6.69 -12.90
C ALA A 40 7.50 7.93 -12.11
N LEU A 41 7.41 9.12 -12.70
CA LEU A 41 7.86 10.37 -12.04
C LEU A 41 7.12 10.60 -10.70
N ILE A 42 5.83 10.30 -10.67
CA ILE A 42 5.02 10.42 -9.44
C ILE A 42 5.50 9.44 -8.36
N ASP A 43 5.80 8.19 -8.72
CA ASP A 43 6.31 7.18 -7.80
C ASP A 43 7.63 7.59 -7.19
N ARG A 44 8.56 8.07 -8.01
CA ARG A 44 9.87 8.56 -7.55
C ARG A 44 9.72 9.75 -6.60
N SER A 45 8.76 10.65 -6.89
CA SER A 45 8.47 11.82 -6.04
C SER A 45 7.91 11.38 -4.69
N ILE A 46 6.98 10.42 -4.66
CA ILE A 46 6.42 9.84 -3.44
C ILE A 46 7.53 9.15 -2.62
N ARG A 47 8.35 8.30 -3.26
CA ARG A 47 9.47 7.61 -2.60
C ARG A 47 10.46 8.61 -1.99
N LYS A 48 10.81 9.67 -2.72
CA LYS A 48 11.70 10.71 -2.24
C LYS A 48 11.10 11.53 -1.10
N ALA A 49 9.82 11.86 -1.15
CA ALA A 49 9.15 12.63 -0.09
C ALA A 49 9.17 11.88 1.26
N GLN A 50 9.10 10.54 1.23
CA GLN A 50 9.14 9.70 2.43
C GLN A 50 10.50 9.68 3.14
N ARG A 51 11.59 10.23 2.56
CA ARG A 51 12.91 10.33 3.21
C ARG A 51 12.88 11.04 4.56
N LEU A 52 11.88 11.90 4.79
CA LEU A 52 11.73 12.64 6.04
C LEU A 52 11.22 11.77 7.20
N ILE A 53 10.80 10.55 6.90
CA ILE A 53 10.24 9.59 7.85
C ILE A 53 10.98 8.25 7.84
N THR A 54 11.99 8.09 6.98
CA THR A 54 12.88 6.93 6.99
C THR A 54 14.06 7.18 7.94
N ASP A 55 14.45 6.18 8.71
CA ASP A 55 15.49 6.28 9.73
C ASP A 55 16.86 6.72 9.15
N ASP A 56 17.12 6.35 7.89
CA ASP A 56 18.39 6.62 7.21
C ASP A 56 18.33 7.77 6.20
N ALA A 57 17.20 8.48 6.12
CA ALA A 57 16.94 9.58 5.18
C ALA A 57 17.13 9.23 3.69
N ARG A 58 17.16 7.93 3.33
CA ARG A 58 17.38 7.46 1.95
C ARG A 58 16.12 7.48 1.10
N GLY A 59 14.98 7.79 1.69
CA GLY A 59 13.67 7.64 1.05
C GLY A 59 13.14 6.22 1.16
N SER A 60 11.93 6.00 0.66
CA SER A 60 11.27 4.71 0.74
C SER A 60 11.51 3.86 -0.51
N ALA A 61 11.53 2.55 -0.34
CA ALA A 61 11.44 1.61 -1.48
C ALA A 61 10.04 1.61 -2.12
N TRP A 62 9.03 2.20 -1.46
CA TRP A 62 7.61 2.05 -1.75
C TRP A 62 6.98 3.36 -2.18
N SER A 63 6.14 3.32 -3.23
CA SER A 63 5.34 4.44 -3.70
C SER A 63 3.85 4.15 -3.63
N HIS A 64 3.45 2.90 -3.56
CA HIS A 64 2.06 2.47 -3.64
C HIS A 64 1.76 1.31 -2.69
N ALA A 65 0.49 1.23 -2.24
CA ALA A 65 -0.05 0.17 -1.41
C ALA A 65 -1.41 -0.28 -1.94
N PHE A 66 -1.68 -1.57 -1.89
CA PHE A 66 -2.94 -2.16 -2.36
C PHE A 66 -3.34 -3.38 -1.53
N LEU A 67 -4.59 -3.78 -1.59
CA LEU A 67 -5.08 -5.03 -1.00
C LEU A 67 -5.18 -6.10 -2.07
N ILE A 68 -4.64 -7.29 -1.79
CA ILE A 68 -4.88 -8.48 -2.60
C ILE A 68 -6.23 -9.04 -2.17
N ALA A 69 -7.18 -9.15 -3.11
CA ALA A 69 -8.54 -9.56 -2.82
C ALA A 69 -8.70 -11.08 -2.92
N GLU A 70 -9.01 -11.57 -4.09
CA GLU A 70 -9.31 -12.98 -4.34
C GLU A 70 -8.91 -13.41 -5.75
N GLN A 71 -8.73 -14.68 -5.96
CA GLN A 71 -8.69 -15.28 -7.28
C GLN A 71 -10.11 -15.54 -7.76
N ARG A 72 -10.44 -15.08 -8.96
CA ARG A 72 -11.80 -15.19 -9.52
C ARG A 72 -11.89 -16.30 -10.56
N SER A 73 -13.09 -16.47 -11.12
CA SER A 73 -13.39 -17.48 -12.15
C SER A 73 -12.58 -17.31 -13.45
N ASP A 74 -11.99 -16.13 -13.67
CA ASP A 74 -11.07 -15.85 -14.78
C ASP A 74 -9.61 -16.27 -14.46
N GLU A 75 -9.41 -16.97 -13.32
CA GLU A 75 -8.13 -17.45 -12.81
C GLU A 75 -7.13 -16.33 -12.45
N HIS A 76 -7.51 -15.06 -12.56
CA HIS A 76 -6.69 -13.94 -12.14
C HIS A 76 -6.92 -13.57 -10.67
N TRP A 77 -5.85 -13.17 -10.00
CA TRP A 77 -5.95 -12.46 -8.73
C TRP A 77 -6.33 -11.01 -8.95
N TRP A 78 -7.24 -10.52 -8.14
CA TRP A 78 -7.70 -9.14 -8.16
C TRP A 78 -7.15 -8.36 -6.99
N VAL A 79 -6.97 -7.05 -7.17
CA VAL A 79 -6.52 -6.12 -6.14
C VAL A 79 -7.52 -4.98 -6.01
N LEU A 80 -7.66 -4.50 -4.77
CA LEU A 80 -8.47 -3.34 -4.40
C LEU A 80 -7.51 -2.26 -3.95
N GLU A 81 -7.60 -1.10 -4.56
CA GLU A 81 -6.62 -0.04 -4.35
C GLU A 81 -7.24 1.34 -4.54
N SER A 82 -6.60 2.36 -4.03
CA SER A 82 -6.91 3.73 -4.37
C SER A 82 -5.72 4.30 -5.12
N ASP A 83 -5.88 4.58 -6.41
CA ASP A 83 -4.79 4.92 -7.31
C ASP A 83 -5.13 6.09 -8.24
N LEU A 84 -4.08 6.72 -8.75
CA LEU A 84 -4.12 7.67 -9.87
C LEU A 84 -3.66 6.92 -11.12
N ASP A 85 -4.58 6.32 -11.85
CA ASP A 85 -4.27 5.71 -13.15
C ASP A 85 -4.46 6.73 -14.28
N VAL A 86 -3.36 7.11 -14.93
CA VAL A 86 -3.34 8.04 -16.08
C VAL A 86 -3.12 7.31 -17.40
N ARG A 87 -3.26 5.98 -17.42
CA ARG A 87 -3.02 5.17 -18.60
C ARG A 87 -4.19 5.29 -19.59
N HIS A 88 -3.89 5.11 -20.86
CA HIS A 88 -4.87 5.05 -21.97
C HIS A 88 -5.76 6.28 -22.14
N LYS A 89 -5.27 7.50 -21.78
CA LYS A 89 -6.02 8.77 -21.87
C LYS A 89 -7.26 8.85 -20.98
N LEU A 90 -7.45 7.90 -20.08
CA LEU A 90 -8.48 7.92 -19.04
C LEU A 90 -7.80 8.15 -17.70
N VAL A 91 -8.13 9.26 -17.03
CA VAL A 91 -7.70 9.51 -15.66
C VAL A 91 -8.71 8.83 -14.74
N ARG A 92 -8.30 7.75 -14.09
CA ARG A 92 -9.05 7.15 -12.98
C ARG A 92 -8.40 7.58 -11.68
N LEU A 93 -9.18 8.20 -10.82
CA LEU A 93 -8.76 8.66 -9.51
C LEU A 93 -9.65 7.99 -8.46
N GLY A 94 -9.03 7.42 -7.43
CA GLY A 94 -9.74 6.92 -6.26
C GLY A 94 -9.79 5.41 -6.16
N ALA A 95 -10.71 4.93 -5.32
CA ALA A 95 -10.89 3.51 -5.06
C ALA A 95 -11.30 2.77 -6.34
N GLN A 96 -10.56 1.74 -6.68
CA GLN A 96 -10.76 0.96 -7.90
C GLN A 96 -10.29 -0.47 -7.72
N GLU A 97 -10.74 -1.31 -8.63
CA GLU A 97 -10.37 -2.71 -8.71
C GLU A 97 -9.57 -2.95 -9.99
N ASN A 98 -8.47 -3.69 -9.85
CA ASN A 98 -7.61 -4.05 -10.96
C ASN A 98 -7.17 -5.52 -10.85
N ARG A 99 -6.66 -6.09 -11.95
CA ARG A 99 -5.96 -7.36 -11.91
C ARG A 99 -4.56 -7.18 -11.35
N ILE A 100 -4.06 -8.18 -10.62
CA ILE A 100 -2.72 -8.16 -10.02
C ILE A 100 -1.60 -8.11 -11.09
N ASP A 101 -1.89 -8.55 -12.31
CA ASP A 101 -0.98 -8.52 -13.45
C ASP A 101 -0.53 -7.09 -13.84
N LYS A 102 -1.25 -6.05 -13.41
CA LYS A 102 -0.80 -4.65 -13.44
C LYS A 102 0.64 -4.48 -12.90
N TYR A 103 1.04 -5.29 -11.92
CA TYR A 103 2.33 -5.21 -11.25
C TYR A 103 3.39 -6.18 -11.80
N PHE A 104 3.13 -6.87 -12.91
CA PHE A 104 4.05 -7.87 -13.46
C PHE A 104 5.23 -7.26 -14.23
N ASP A 105 5.11 -6.03 -14.73
CA ASP A 105 6.22 -5.36 -15.42
C ASP A 105 7.31 -4.92 -14.44
N GLU A 106 8.48 -5.59 -14.50
CA GLU A 106 9.62 -5.36 -13.61
C GLU A 106 10.29 -4.00 -13.83
N ARG A 107 10.17 -3.44 -15.04
CA ARG A 107 10.73 -2.12 -15.35
C ARG A 107 9.88 -1.01 -14.76
N GLU A 108 8.59 -1.21 -14.76
CA GLU A 108 7.64 -0.27 -14.16
C GLU A 108 7.63 -0.40 -12.63
N TRP A 109 7.63 -1.65 -12.12
CA TRP A 109 7.54 -1.99 -10.70
C TRP A 109 8.74 -2.82 -10.23
N PRO A 110 9.94 -2.21 -10.10
CA PRO A 110 11.16 -2.94 -9.71
C PRO A 110 11.13 -3.49 -8.28
N ASN A 111 10.32 -2.90 -7.40
CA ASN A 111 10.23 -3.33 -6.01
C ASN A 111 8.80 -3.76 -5.68
N LEU A 112 8.67 -4.91 -5.08
CA LEU A 112 7.42 -5.46 -4.58
C LEU A 112 7.59 -6.02 -3.17
N ALA A 113 6.53 -5.91 -2.36
CA ALA A 113 6.41 -6.67 -1.13
C ALA A 113 4.98 -7.18 -0.97
N VAL A 114 4.84 -8.27 -0.21
CA VAL A 114 3.55 -8.77 0.28
C VAL A 114 3.66 -8.90 1.79
N LEU A 115 2.72 -8.29 2.51
CA LEU A 115 2.61 -8.35 3.96
C LEU A 115 1.39 -9.20 4.34
N ASP A 116 1.62 -10.25 5.14
CA ASP A 116 0.59 -11.14 5.66
C ASP A 116 0.46 -10.97 7.17
N PHE A 117 -0.64 -10.37 7.59
CA PHE A 117 -0.95 -10.14 9.00
C PHE A 117 -1.66 -11.33 9.68
N GLY A 118 -1.77 -12.47 9.00
CA GLY A 118 -2.35 -13.70 9.56
C GLY A 118 -3.83 -13.54 9.93
N LEU A 119 -4.59 -12.77 9.16
CA LEU A 119 -5.99 -12.53 9.42
C LEU A 119 -6.82 -13.81 9.32
N ASP A 120 -7.68 -14.06 10.29
CA ASP A 120 -8.70 -15.08 10.18
C ASP A 120 -9.75 -14.72 9.11
N ALA A 121 -10.57 -15.69 8.71
CA ALA A 121 -11.56 -15.52 7.68
C ALA A 121 -12.61 -14.42 8.00
N ALA A 122 -12.88 -14.16 9.28
CA ALA A 122 -13.82 -13.11 9.68
C ALA A 122 -13.21 -11.72 9.47
N ASN A 123 -11.95 -11.53 9.86
CA ASN A 123 -11.23 -10.27 9.70
C ASN A 123 -10.88 -10.03 8.23
N GLN A 124 -10.52 -11.06 7.45
CA GLN A 124 -10.36 -10.92 6.00
C GLN A 124 -11.64 -10.36 5.34
N ARG A 125 -12.80 -10.94 5.68
CA ARG A 125 -14.09 -10.44 5.17
C ARG A 125 -14.36 -8.99 5.57
N ARG A 126 -14.04 -8.58 6.82
CA ARG A 126 -14.23 -7.18 7.26
C ARG A 126 -13.34 -6.22 6.46
N VAL A 127 -12.08 -6.56 6.26
CA VAL A 127 -11.14 -5.74 5.48
C VAL A 127 -11.64 -5.60 4.04
N LEU A 128 -12.01 -6.70 3.39
CA LEU A 128 -12.45 -6.69 1.99
C LEU A 128 -13.82 -6.01 1.83
N ALA A 129 -14.75 -6.19 2.77
CA ALA A 129 -16.04 -5.49 2.75
C ALA A 129 -15.84 -3.97 2.85
N ALA A 130 -14.99 -3.48 3.76
CA ALA A 130 -14.68 -2.06 3.86
C ALA A 130 -14.06 -1.51 2.57
N ALA A 131 -13.21 -2.28 1.90
CA ALA A 131 -12.65 -1.89 0.61
C ALA A 131 -13.74 -1.77 -0.47
N LEU A 132 -14.67 -2.74 -0.54
CA LEU A 132 -15.77 -2.72 -1.49
C LEU A 132 -16.76 -1.58 -1.22
N ASP A 133 -17.02 -1.24 0.04
CA ASP A 133 -17.85 -0.09 0.43
C ASP A 133 -17.23 1.23 -0.08
N LEU A 134 -15.89 1.37 0.01
CA LEU A 134 -15.19 2.52 -0.54
C LEU A 134 -15.27 2.57 -2.07
N LEU A 135 -15.17 1.44 -2.75
CA LEU A 135 -15.36 1.36 -4.21
C LEU A 135 -16.78 1.78 -4.59
N ALA A 136 -17.79 1.28 -3.89
CA ALA A 136 -19.20 1.57 -4.15
C ALA A 136 -19.55 3.05 -3.90
N SER A 137 -18.89 3.71 -2.94
CA SER A 137 -19.10 5.13 -2.66
C SER A 137 -18.46 6.07 -3.69
N ALA A 138 -17.77 5.52 -4.71
CA ALA A 138 -17.07 6.27 -5.75
C ALA A 138 -16.13 7.35 -5.21
N SER A 139 -15.44 7.06 -4.10
CA SER A 139 -14.51 7.98 -3.44
C SER A 139 -13.34 8.30 -4.37
N GLY A 140 -13.27 9.55 -4.85
CA GLY A 140 -12.25 10.02 -5.79
C GLY A 140 -11.12 10.79 -5.10
N TYR A 141 -9.93 10.75 -5.68
CA TYR A 141 -8.81 11.61 -5.28
C TYR A 141 -8.96 13.04 -5.81
N SER A 142 -8.45 13.98 -5.03
CA SER A 142 -8.09 15.29 -5.58
C SER A 142 -6.56 15.45 -5.60
N LEU A 143 -6.04 16.02 -6.67
CA LEU A 143 -4.60 16.37 -6.79
C LEU A 143 -4.13 17.27 -5.62
N ARG A 144 -5.01 18.09 -5.06
CA ARG A 144 -4.72 18.94 -3.89
C ARG A 144 -4.39 18.11 -2.66
N GLU A 145 -5.00 16.94 -2.53
CA GLU A 145 -4.80 16.04 -1.38
C GLU A 145 -3.48 15.28 -1.50
N VAL A 146 -3.09 14.86 -2.71
CA VAL A 146 -1.74 14.31 -2.95
C VAL A 146 -0.69 15.34 -2.55
N MET A 147 -0.86 16.59 -2.97
CA MET A 147 0.03 17.68 -2.58
C MET A 147 -0.02 17.97 -1.08
N GLY A 148 -1.19 17.91 -0.46
CA GLY A 148 -1.38 18.07 0.98
C GLY A 148 -0.65 17.00 1.80
N THR A 149 -0.68 15.75 1.35
CA THR A 149 0.06 14.66 2.02
C THR A 149 1.57 14.84 1.88
N LEU A 150 2.05 15.22 0.71
CA LEU A 150 3.48 15.54 0.52
C LEU A 150 3.92 16.69 1.42
N PHE A 151 3.05 17.69 1.60
CA PHE A 151 3.31 18.81 2.52
C PHE A 151 3.27 18.38 4.00
N ALA A 152 2.34 17.50 4.38
CA ALA A 152 2.24 16.95 5.73
C ALA A 152 3.47 16.09 6.09
N LEU A 153 4.05 15.39 5.11
CA LEU A 153 5.31 14.64 5.30
C LEU A 153 6.48 15.54 5.71
N ALA A 154 6.49 16.79 5.22
CA ALA A 154 7.52 17.76 5.56
C ALA A 154 7.39 18.34 6.99
N ARG A 155 6.27 18.06 7.70
CA ARG A 155 5.99 18.61 9.03
C ARG A 155 5.46 17.52 9.98
N PRO A 156 6.31 16.94 10.84
CA PRO A 156 5.93 15.82 11.74
C PRO A 156 4.69 16.10 12.60
N THR A 157 4.50 17.35 13.04
CA THR A 157 3.36 17.76 13.86
C THR A 157 2.02 17.70 13.13
N LEU A 158 2.01 17.74 11.80
CA LEU A 158 0.79 17.66 10.99
C LEU A 158 0.41 16.21 10.67
N ARG A 159 1.33 15.23 10.80
CA ARG A 159 1.06 13.83 10.50
C ARG A 159 0.07 13.18 11.46
N ALA A 160 0.01 13.66 12.71
CA ALA A 160 -0.91 13.17 13.74
C ALA A 160 -2.29 13.84 13.68
N ARG A 161 -2.51 14.82 12.80
CA ARG A 161 -3.75 15.59 12.66
C ARG A 161 -4.36 15.39 11.29
N ASP A 162 -5.65 15.71 11.18
CA ASP A 162 -6.31 15.77 9.87
C ASP A 162 -5.58 16.73 8.93
N ASN A 163 -5.41 16.29 7.69
CA ASN A 163 -4.86 17.15 6.65
C ASN A 163 -5.91 18.22 6.30
N LEU A 164 -5.66 19.48 6.69
CA LEU A 164 -6.58 20.59 6.45
C LEU A 164 -6.89 20.85 4.97
N LEU A 165 -6.08 20.28 4.05
CA LEU A 165 -6.29 20.39 2.62
C LEU A 165 -7.01 19.17 2.03
N ALA A 166 -7.25 18.13 2.83
CA ALA A 166 -7.92 16.92 2.38
C ALA A 166 -9.44 17.12 2.35
N GLN A 167 -10.07 16.74 1.25
CA GLN A 167 -11.52 16.63 1.19
C GLN A 167 -11.94 15.28 1.78
N GLU A 168 -13.06 15.23 2.50
CA GLU A 168 -13.53 14.03 3.21
C GLU A 168 -13.72 12.79 2.32
N SER A 169 -13.90 12.98 1.02
CA SER A 169 -14.17 11.91 0.04
C SER A 169 -12.93 11.30 -0.60
N ALA A 170 -11.73 11.82 -0.33
CA ALA A 170 -10.54 11.35 -1.03
C ALA A 170 -9.62 10.53 -0.12
N LEU A 171 -9.24 9.37 -0.60
CA LEU A 171 -8.35 8.44 0.06
C LEU A 171 -7.11 8.15 -0.81
N TYR A 172 -5.94 8.22 -0.21
CA TYR A 172 -4.69 7.77 -0.83
C TYR A 172 -4.54 6.26 -0.74
N CYS A 173 -3.67 5.69 -1.54
CA CYS A 173 -3.44 4.26 -1.55
C CYS A 173 -3.19 3.67 -0.16
N SER A 174 -2.33 4.30 0.63
CA SER A 174 -2.03 3.84 1.99
C SER A 174 -3.14 4.13 2.99
N ALA A 175 -3.81 5.29 2.86
CA ALA A 175 -4.97 5.64 3.69
C ALA A 175 -6.15 4.69 3.42
N PHE A 176 -6.34 4.29 2.15
CA PHE A 176 -7.31 3.27 1.76
C PHE A 176 -7.03 1.95 2.49
N VAL A 177 -5.80 1.44 2.42
CA VAL A 177 -5.39 0.20 3.07
C VAL A 177 -5.55 0.30 4.59
N GLN A 178 -5.09 1.41 5.21
CA GLN A 178 -5.24 1.66 6.66
C GLN A 178 -6.71 1.68 7.08
N HIS A 179 -7.58 2.35 6.32
CA HIS A 179 -9.02 2.38 6.59
C HIS A 179 -9.63 0.98 6.57
N CYS A 180 -9.28 0.17 5.56
CA CYS A 180 -9.79 -1.20 5.46
C CYS A 180 -9.35 -2.08 6.62
N TYR A 181 -8.10 -1.98 7.03
CA TYR A 181 -7.57 -2.73 8.18
C TYR A 181 -8.15 -2.26 9.51
N ALA A 182 -8.44 -0.97 9.64
CA ALA A 182 -9.13 -0.43 10.82
C ALA A 182 -10.52 -1.07 11.03
N ALA A 183 -11.22 -1.47 9.97
CA ALA A 183 -12.49 -2.21 10.07
C ALA A 183 -12.33 -3.59 10.74
N ALA A 184 -11.13 -4.16 10.74
CA ALA A 184 -10.76 -5.36 11.48
C ALA A 184 -10.11 -5.05 12.85
N GLY A 185 -10.07 -3.77 13.27
CA GLY A 185 -9.45 -3.35 14.51
C GLY A 185 -7.92 -3.31 14.50
N ILE A 186 -7.32 -3.25 13.30
CA ILE A 186 -5.85 -3.26 13.12
C ILE A 186 -5.39 -1.88 12.69
N GLU A 187 -4.55 -1.26 13.52
CA GLU A 187 -3.87 -0.01 13.23
C GLU A 187 -2.47 -0.31 12.67
N LEU A 188 -2.28 -0.10 11.36
CA LEU A 188 -1.02 -0.41 10.68
C LEU A 188 0.09 0.59 11.00
N ALA A 189 -0.27 1.86 11.19
CA ALA A 189 0.64 2.99 11.40
C ALA A 189 0.28 3.72 12.70
N ALA A 190 0.75 3.22 13.83
CA ALA A 190 0.45 3.77 15.14
C ALA A 190 0.90 5.24 15.26
N GLY A 191 0.02 6.10 15.76
CA GLY A 191 0.29 7.53 15.96
C GLY A 191 0.28 8.37 14.66
N VAL A 192 -0.08 7.79 13.52
CA VAL A 192 -0.25 8.50 12.25
C VAL A 192 -1.73 8.53 11.90
N HIS A 193 -2.28 9.73 11.64
CA HIS A 193 -3.67 9.81 11.19
C HIS A 193 -3.86 9.06 9.86
N ALA A 194 -4.96 8.29 9.73
CA ALA A 194 -5.19 7.41 8.59
C ALA A 194 -4.98 8.09 7.21
N LYS A 195 -5.43 9.34 7.07
CA LYS A 195 -5.26 10.13 5.84
C LYS A 195 -3.79 10.51 5.53
N ASN A 196 -2.90 10.41 6.50
CA ASN A 196 -1.48 10.75 6.37
C ASN A 196 -0.57 9.52 6.35
N THR A 197 -1.16 8.32 6.38
CA THR A 197 -0.43 7.06 6.28
C THR A 197 0.25 6.94 4.92
N THR A 198 1.51 6.53 4.92
CA THR A 198 2.31 6.33 3.71
C THR A 198 2.60 4.85 3.47
N PRO A 199 3.02 4.46 2.26
CA PRO A 199 3.47 3.09 2.01
C PRO A 199 4.64 2.67 2.92
N HIS A 200 5.51 3.62 3.32
CA HIS A 200 6.59 3.36 4.27
C HIS A 200 6.07 3.05 5.67
N ASP A 201 5.08 3.80 6.15
CA ASP A 201 4.47 3.54 7.46
C ASP A 201 3.87 2.12 7.53
N ILE A 202 3.20 1.68 6.45
CA ILE A 202 2.67 0.31 6.35
C ILE A 202 3.79 -0.73 6.35
N ALA A 203 4.88 -0.50 5.57
CA ALA A 203 6.03 -1.39 5.52
C ALA A 203 6.76 -1.51 6.86
N SER A 204 6.66 -0.47 7.70
CA SER A 204 7.28 -0.36 9.02
C SER A 204 6.31 -0.67 10.15
N SER A 205 5.16 -1.28 9.84
CA SER A 205 4.15 -1.62 10.84
C SER A 205 4.73 -2.45 11.98
N VAL A 206 4.42 -2.05 13.20
CA VAL A 206 4.81 -2.78 14.42
C VAL A 206 3.90 -3.98 14.72
N GLN A 207 2.78 -4.09 14.00
CA GLN A 207 1.87 -5.23 14.13
C GLN A 207 2.57 -6.52 13.66
N PRO A 208 2.40 -7.64 14.35
CA PRO A 208 2.97 -8.92 13.93
C PRO A 208 2.51 -9.32 12.53
N HIS A 209 3.46 -9.59 11.63
CA HIS A 209 3.18 -10.00 10.27
C HIS A 209 4.35 -10.76 9.65
N GLN A 210 4.06 -11.49 8.57
CA GLN A 210 5.08 -12.05 7.69
C GLN A 210 5.24 -11.11 6.48
N ALA A 211 6.49 -10.73 6.19
CA ALA A 211 6.80 -9.85 5.08
C ALA A 211 7.69 -10.56 4.06
N TYR A 212 7.26 -10.54 2.81
CA TYR A 212 7.97 -11.07 1.66
C TYR A 212 8.41 -9.92 0.78
N TYR A 213 9.67 -9.90 0.37
CA TYR A 213 10.24 -8.80 -0.41
C TYR A 213 10.88 -9.27 -1.70
N LEU A 214 10.71 -8.49 -2.76
CA LEU A 214 11.42 -8.59 -4.02
C LEU A 214 11.92 -7.18 -4.36
N ILE A 215 13.21 -6.92 -4.09
CA ILE A 215 13.82 -5.59 -4.20
C ILE A 215 14.88 -5.62 -5.29
N ARG A 216 14.67 -4.88 -6.39
CA ARG A 216 15.64 -4.69 -7.48
C ARG A 216 16.33 -3.33 -7.44
N GLN A 217 15.66 -2.34 -6.84
CA GLN A 217 16.21 -0.99 -6.74
C GLN A 217 16.20 -0.55 -5.28
N GLN A 218 17.37 -0.25 -4.75
CA GLN A 218 17.46 0.40 -3.44
C GLN A 218 16.99 1.86 -3.54
N ALA A 219 16.50 2.42 -2.42
CA ALA A 219 16.23 3.84 -2.35
C ALA A 219 17.52 4.61 -2.67
N ALA A 220 17.44 5.54 -3.62
CA ALA A 220 18.62 6.31 -4.01
C ALA A 220 19.11 7.15 -2.84
N VAL A 221 20.40 7.03 -2.53
CA VAL A 221 21.11 7.98 -1.68
C VAL A 221 21.25 9.25 -2.52
N CYS A 222 20.65 10.35 -2.07
CA CYS A 222 20.86 11.68 -2.65
C CYS A 222 21.88 12.43 -1.82
#